data_88bdb008f26085c9be498bdd7300d4d3
#
_entry.id   88bdb008f26085c9be498bdd7300d4d3
#
_cell.length_a   1.000
_cell.length_b   1.000
_cell.length_c   1.000
_cell.angle_alpha   90.00
_cell.angle_beta   90.00
_cell.angle_gamma   90.00
#
_symmetry.space_group_name_H-M   'P 1'
#
loop_
_entity.id
_entity.type
_entity.pdbx_description
1 polymer ?
#
loop_
_entity_poly.entity_id
_entity_poly.type
_entity_poly.pdbx_seq_one_letter_code
_entity_poly.pdbx_strand_id
1 'polypeptide(L)'
;MQGIMQKKYLWFLLRYKECNNNYISSNKSFPHRNVFVTPNIRNMKYKIIIGLSAILYFTGCYNREQTPRLSEAEKLMQNNPDSALAILQKLKPEGNRAEQARYALLYSEALEKKQMKVTDDSLIRQAWQYYKHYPKDLRHQCKTLYYWGRIKLRTGDKPGALRLFLKIEEKLTDTDESYYKGLLYRQIGEVYYKQMNYSRAYHYFHEARNNFRQSGDIQEETKATLDMAG
;
A
#
# COMPACT_ATOMS: atom_id res chain seq x y z
N MET A 1 -21.76 -2.89 1.49
CA MET A 1 -21.60 -2.94 2.95
C MET A 1 -22.10 -1.70 3.71
N GLN A 2 -22.21 -0.52 3.12
CA GLN A 2 -22.70 0.69 3.80
C GLN A 2 -24.18 0.63 4.23
N GLY A 3 -25.05 -0.03 3.46
CA GLY A 3 -26.50 -0.10 3.77
C GLY A 3 -26.88 -0.92 5.00
N ILE A 4 -26.06 -1.88 5.40
CA ILE A 4 -26.35 -2.76 6.58
C ILE A 4 -25.97 -2.05 7.88
N MET A 5 -24.96 -1.20 7.88
CA MET A 5 -24.55 -0.43 9.06
C MET A 5 -25.52 0.70 9.37
N GLN A 6 -26.05 1.40 8.34
CA GLN A 6 -27.06 2.44 8.56
C GLN A 6 -28.36 1.90 9.12
N LYS A 7 -28.82 0.70 8.66
CA LYS A 7 -30.02 0.05 9.21
C LYS A 7 -29.86 -0.35 10.68
N LYS A 8 -28.69 -0.83 11.08
CA LYS A 8 -28.42 -1.17 12.50
C LYS A 8 -28.39 0.07 13.40
N TYR A 9 -27.86 1.18 12.89
CA TYR A 9 -27.82 2.44 13.64
C TYR A 9 -29.22 3.06 13.82
N LEU A 10 -30.02 3.02 12.76
CA LEU A 10 -31.40 3.50 12.80
C LEU A 10 -32.27 2.63 13.75
N TRP A 11 -32.07 1.31 13.75
CA TRP A 11 -32.75 0.40 14.67
C TRP A 11 -32.39 0.64 16.13
N PHE A 12 -31.11 0.97 16.42
CA PHE A 12 -30.63 1.30 17.76
C PHE A 12 -31.21 2.64 18.27
N LEU A 13 -31.32 3.63 17.41
CA LEU A 13 -31.93 4.94 17.74
C LEU A 13 -33.44 4.83 17.96
N LEU A 14 -34.13 4.00 17.20
CA LEU A 14 -35.57 3.74 17.36
C LEU A 14 -35.84 3.03 18.69
N ARG A 15 -35.04 2.05 19.05
CA ARG A 15 -35.18 1.33 20.33
C ARG A 15 -34.83 2.17 21.54
N TYR A 16 -33.89 3.13 21.37
CA TYR A 16 -33.59 4.13 22.41
C TYR A 16 -34.77 5.07 22.65
N LYS A 17 -35.47 5.46 21.57
CA LYS A 17 -36.67 6.32 21.67
C LYS A 17 -37.85 5.60 22.34
N GLU A 18 -38.05 4.32 22.05
CA GLU A 18 -39.05 3.49 22.70
C GLU A 18 -38.79 3.29 24.19
N CYS A 19 -37.57 3.03 24.59
CA CYS A 19 -37.19 2.94 26.02
C CYS A 19 -37.43 4.28 26.77
N ASN A 20 -37.22 5.42 26.11
CA ASN A 20 -37.39 6.72 26.74
C ASN A 20 -38.88 7.13 26.81
N ASN A 21 -39.68 6.74 25.82
CA ASN A 21 -41.14 6.99 25.82
C ASN A 21 -41.88 6.13 26.86
N ASN A 22 -41.45 4.88 27.07
CA ASN A 22 -42.01 4.02 28.11
C ASN A 22 -41.70 4.51 29.54
N TYR A 23 -40.57 5.22 29.70
CA TYR A 23 -40.20 5.82 30.97
C TYR A 23 -41.06 7.05 31.31
N ILE A 24 -41.47 7.81 30.30
CA ILE A 24 -42.33 9.01 30.48
C ILE A 24 -43.78 8.63 30.71
N SER A 25 -44.23 7.49 30.15
CA SER A 25 -45.62 7.02 30.30
C SER A 25 -45.93 6.41 31.67
N SER A 26 -44.91 5.87 32.38
CA SER A 26 -45.11 5.22 33.70
C SER A 26 -45.13 6.16 34.90
N ASN A 27 -44.87 7.46 34.71
CA ASN A 27 -44.77 8.45 35.80
C ASN A 27 -45.97 9.39 35.95
N LYS A 28 -47.14 9.02 35.38
CA LYS A 28 -48.40 9.78 35.53
C LYS A 28 -49.35 9.21 36.59
N SER A 29 -48.89 9.01 37.79
CA SER A 29 -49.80 8.98 38.96
C SER A 29 -49.01 8.72 40.27
N PHE A 30 -48.64 9.81 40.94
CA PHE A 30 -48.55 9.79 42.42
C PHE A 30 -48.34 11.22 42.93
N PRO A 31 -49.02 11.63 44.04
CA PRO A 31 -48.95 13.00 44.56
C PRO A 31 -47.75 13.19 45.51
N HIS A 32 -47.24 14.41 45.51
CA HIS A 32 -46.35 15.09 46.46
C HIS A 32 -45.77 14.26 47.61
N ARG A 33 -44.52 13.84 47.48
CA ARG A 33 -43.53 13.73 48.56
C ARG A 33 -42.18 14.14 48.01
N ASN A 34 -41.51 15.08 48.67
CA ASN A 34 -40.12 15.46 48.40
C ASN A 34 -39.23 14.24 48.62
N VAL A 35 -38.91 13.53 47.54
CA VAL A 35 -37.91 12.47 47.54
C VAL A 35 -36.69 13.08 46.88
N PHE A 36 -35.62 13.24 47.66
CA PHE A 36 -34.27 13.47 47.11
C PHE A 36 -33.96 12.34 46.16
N VAL A 37 -34.07 12.60 44.84
CA VAL A 37 -33.68 11.66 43.82
C VAL A 37 -32.17 11.64 43.77
N THR A 38 -31.54 10.70 44.43
CA THR A 38 -30.15 10.40 44.24
C THR A 38 -29.97 9.98 42.76
N PRO A 39 -29.06 10.58 42.01
CA PRO A 39 -28.87 10.21 40.61
C PRO A 39 -28.44 8.74 40.53
N ASN A 40 -29.25 7.94 39.87
CA ASN A 40 -29.08 6.50 39.76
C ASN A 40 -27.73 6.21 39.06
N ILE A 41 -26.76 5.77 39.84
CA ILE A 41 -25.37 5.46 39.43
C ILE A 41 -25.36 4.49 38.21
N ARG A 42 -26.39 3.68 38.03
CA ARG A 42 -26.56 2.81 36.89
C ARG A 42 -26.62 3.60 35.58
N ASN A 43 -27.36 4.71 35.52
CA ASN A 43 -27.49 5.55 34.33
C ASN A 43 -26.19 6.29 34.00
N MET A 44 -25.36 6.59 34.99
CA MET A 44 -24.08 7.26 34.79
C MET A 44 -23.04 6.33 34.14
N LYS A 45 -23.01 5.06 34.52
CA LYS A 45 -22.12 4.06 33.88
C LYS A 45 -22.46 3.87 32.40
N TYR A 46 -23.74 3.81 32.02
CA TYR A 46 -24.14 3.70 30.61
C TYR A 46 -23.82 4.99 29.82
N LYS A 47 -23.96 6.18 30.39
CA LYS A 47 -23.55 7.44 29.73
C LYS A 47 -22.05 7.49 29.49
N ILE A 48 -21.24 7.02 30.44
CA ILE A 48 -19.78 6.93 30.29
C ILE A 48 -19.40 5.90 29.22
N ILE A 49 -20.05 4.73 29.20
CA ILE A 49 -19.79 3.68 28.19
C ILE A 49 -20.20 4.18 26.79
N ILE A 50 -21.31 4.88 26.65
CA ILE A 50 -21.74 5.46 25.36
C ILE A 50 -20.80 6.59 24.93
N GLY A 51 -20.35 7.42 25.85
CA GLY A 51 -19.35 8.46 25.59
C GLY A 51 -18.01 7.91 25.16
N LEU A 52 -17.50 6.86 25.83
CA LEU A 52 -16.27 6.16 25.46
C LEU A 52 -16.39 5.42 24.14
N SER A 53 -17.53 4.79 23.85
CA SER A 53 -17.75 4.13 22.55
C SER A 53 -17.82 5.16 21.41
N ALA A 54 -18.44 6.33 21.61
CA ALA A 54 -18.45 7.40 20.62
C ALA A 54 -17.04 7.95 20.33
N ILE A 55 -16.20 8.11 21.35
CA ILE A 55 -14.80 8.53 21.18
C ILE A 55 -14.01 7.49 20.37
N LEU A 56 -14.22 6.20 20.62
CA LEU A 56 -13.58 5.11 19.86
C LEU A 56 -14.04 5.08 18.39
N TYR A 57 -15.29 5.47 18.09
CA TYR A 57 -15.77 5.60 16.71
C TYR A 57 -15.17 6.82 15.98
N PHE A 58 -14.94 7.93 16.67
CA PHE A 58 -14.34 9.14 16.06
C PHE A 58 -12.84 8.97 15.79
N THR A 59 -12.10 8.20 16.60
CA THR A 59 -10.68 7.94 16.36
C THR A 59 -10.44 6.95 15.22
N GLY A 60 -11.41 6.08 14.88
CA GLY A 60 -11.32 5.15 13.75
C GLY A 60 -11.53 5.79 12.36
N CYS A 61 -12.03 7.02 12.28
CA CYS A 61 -12.33 7.67 10.99
C CYS A 61 -11.15 8.42 10.35
N TYR A 62 -10.08 8.71 11.10
CA TYR A 62 -8.99 9.54 10.59
C TYR A 62 -8.11 8.84 9.54
N ASN A 63 -8.06 7.50 9.51
CA ASN A 63 -7.22 6.73 8.58
C ASN A 63 -7.91 6.33 7.27
N ARG A 64 -9.18 6.70 7.05
CA ARG A 64 -9.97 6.21 5.90
C ARG A 64 -9.63 6.92 4.58
N GLU A 65 -8.98 8.07 4.61
CA GLU A 65 -8.65 8.85 3.41
C GLU A 65 -7.33 8.44 2.73
N GLN A 66 -6.42 7.73 3.42
CA GLN A 66 -5.11 7.41 2.85
C GLN A 66 -5.17 6.29 1.82
N THR A 67 -5.98 5.25 2.05
CA THR A 67 -6.12 4.12 1.10
C THR A 67 -6.61 4.54 -0.29
N PRO A 68 -7.63 5.43 -0.45
CA PRO A 68 -8.02 5.94 -1.76
C PRO A 68 -6.91 6.74 -2.45
N ARG A 69 -6.18 7.58 -1.72
CA ARG A 69 -5.07 8.38 -2.26
C ARG A 69 -3.87 7.54 -2.68
N LEU A 70 -3.54 6.48 -1.92
CA LEU A 70 -2.53 5.49 -2.33
C LEU A 70 -2.94 4.78 -3.62
N SER A 71 -4.23 4.44 -3.76
CA SER A 71 -4.76 3.82 -4.98
C SER A 71 -4.73 4.77 -6.17
N GLU A 72 -4.98 6.05 -5.96
CA GLU A 72 -4.87 7.09 -6.98
C GLU A 72 -3.41 7.27 -7.42
N ALA A 73 -2.48 7.40 -6.48
CA ALA A 73 -1.05 7.49 -6.78
C ALA A 73 -0.56 6.26 -7.56
N GLU A 74 -1.01 5.05 -7.20
CA GLU A 74 -0.65 3.82 -7.91
C GLU A 74 -1.16 3.81 -9.35
N LYS A 75 -2.39 4.27 -9.60
CA LYS A 75 -2.95 4.38 -10.98
C LYS A 75 -2.17 5.37 -11.84
N LEU A 76 -1.74 6.48 -11.25
CA LEU A 76 -0.98 7.52 -11.96
C LEU A 76 0.48 7.13 -12.19
N MET A 77 1.02 6.15 -11.46
CA MET A 77 2.44 5.84 -11.42
C MET A 77 3.06 5.52 -12.79
N GLN A 78 2.31 4.93 -13.71
CA GLN A 78 2.80 4.60 -15.04
C GLN A 78 2.78 5.81 -16.00
N ASN A 79 1.67 6.55 -16.02
CA ASN A 79 1.42 7.57 -17.02
C ASN A 79 1.82 8.98 -16.55
N ASN A 80 1.79 9.23 -15.24
CA ASN A 80 2.10 10.54 -14.65
C ASN A 80 2.78 10.39 -13.29
N PRO A 81 4.05 9.96 -13.24
CA PRO A 81 4.79 9.77 -12.00
C PRO A 81 4.99 11.06 -11.19
N ASP A 82 4.92 12.24 -11.82
CA ASP A 82 4.97 13.54 -11.12
C ASP A 82 3.74 13.74 -10.24
N SER A 83 2.56 13.52 -10.78
CA SER A 83 1.32 13.62 -10.01
C SER A 83 1.25 12.55 -8.93
N ALA A 84 1.70 11.32 -9.22
CA ALA A 84 1.79 10.27 -8.22
C ALA A 84 2.69 10.67 -7.04
N LEU A 85 3.88 11.23 -7.33
CA LEU A 85 4.81 11.70 -6.31
C LEU A 85 4.22 12.86 -5.50
N ALA A 86 3.56 13.83 -6.15
CA ALA A 86 2.92 14.95 -5.47
C ALA A 86 1.81 14.52 -4.50
N ILE A 87 1.05 13.47 -4.85
CA ILE A 87 0.07 12.86 -3.94
C ILE A 87 0.78 12.22 -2.75
N LEU A 88 1.81 11.40 -3.01
CA LEU A 88 2.55 10.66 -1.99
C LEU A 88 3.28 11.60 -1.00
N GLN A 89 3.81 12.73 -1.46
CA GLN A 89 4.46 13.73 -0.60
C GLN A 89 3.52 14.40 0.41
N LYS A 90 2.22 14.45 0.09
CA LYS A 90 1.18 15.00 0.98
C LYS A 90 0.62 13.98 1.97
N LEU A 91 0.93 12.69 1.75
CA LEU A 91 0.51 11.63 2.65
C LEU A 91 1.51 11.48 3.80
N LYS A 92 0.98 11.25 5.00
CA LYS A 92 1.79 10.82 6.14
C LYS A 92 1.76 9.28 6.17
N PRO A 93 2.88 8.60 6.41
CA PRO A 93 2.91 7.14 6.51
C PRO A 93 2.31 6.65 7.86
N GLU A 94 1.17 7.23 8.23
CA GLU A 94 0.38 6.90 9.41
C GLU A 94 -0.71 5.93 8.95
N GLY A 95 -0.76 4.75 9.53
CA GLY A 95 -1.74 3.74 9.15
C GLY A 95 -1.33 2.35 9.64
N ASN A 96 -2.04 1.35 9.19
CA ASN A 96 -1.66 -0.02 9.47
C ASN A 96 -0.39 -0.42 8.68
N ARG A 97 0.24 -1.53 9.08
CA ARG A 97 1.51 -2.00 8.47
C ARG A 97 1.41 -2.21 6.95
N ALA A 98 0.23 -2.60 6.45
CA ALA A 98 0.01 -2.81 5.01
C ALA A 98 0.03 -1.48 4.24
N GLU A 99 -0.63 -0.44 4.76
CA GLU A 99 -0.65 0.90 4.17
C GLU A 99 0.72 1.54 4.20
N GLN A 100 1.45 1.41 5.32
CA GLN A 100 2.83 1.89 5.43
C GLN A 100 3.76 1.20 4.42
N ALA A 101 3.64 -0.11 4.24
CA ALA A 101 4.42 -0.86 3.26
C ALA A 101 4.07 -0.46 1.82
N ARG A 102 2.78 -0.28 1.52
CA ARG A 102 2.32 0.18 0.22
C ARG A 102 2.80 1.59 -0.09
N TYR A 103 2.71 2.50 0.88
CA TYR A 103 3.26 3.84 0.76
C TYR A 103 4.76 3.80 0.47
N ALA A 104 5.53 3.04 1.26
CA ALA A 104 6.98 2.93 1.12
C ALA A 104 7.39 2.40 -0.25
N LEU A 105 6.66 1.40 -0.78
CA LEU A 105 6.88 0.88 -2.12
C LEU A 105 6.58 1.93 -3.20
N LEU A 106 5.38 2.55 -3.16
CA LEU A 106 4.97 3.52 -4.17
C LEU A 106 5.84 4.78 -4.16
N TYR A 107 6.24 5.26 -2.97
CA TYR A 107 7.11 6.41 -2.86
C TYR A 107 8.51 6.13 -3.42
N SER A 108 9.07 4.95 -3.13
CA SER A 108 10.36 4.52 -3.68
C SER A 108 10.30 4.36 -5.21
N GLU A 109 9.20 3.81 -5.74
CA GLU A 109 8.95 3.72 -7.17
C GLU A 109 8.91 5.10 -7.84
N ALA A 110 8.15 6.04 -7.25
CA ALA A 110 8.03 7.39 -7.79
C ALA A 110 9.39 8.12 -7.82
N LEU A 111 10.18 8.02 -6.75
CA LEU A 111 11.53 8.60 -6.69
C LEU A 111 12.45 8.02 -7.77
N GLU A 112 12.39 6.69 -7.99
CA GLU A 112 13.18 6.02 -9.01
C GLU A 112 12.77 6.42 -10.42
N LYS A 113 11.47 6.46 -10.73
CA LYS A 113 10.96 6.91 -12.04
C LYS A 113 11.35 8.36 -12.35
N LYS A 114 11.39 9.21 -11.34
CA LYS A 114 11.81 10.62 -11.44
C LYS A 114 13.32 10.80 -11.37
N GLN A 115 14.09 9.74 -11.24
CA GLN A 115 15.56 9.78 -11.09
C GLN A 115 16.01 10.69 -9.94
N MET A 116 15.18 10.88 -8.92
CA MET A 116 15.53 11.71 -7.76
C MET A 116 16.63 11.04 -6.94
N LYS A 117 17.48 11.86 -6.33
CA LYS A 117 18.55 11.35 -5.48
C LYS A 117 17.97 10.65 -4.26
N VAL A 118 18.24 9.36 -4.14
CA VAL A 118 17.93 8.55 -2.96
C VAL A 118 19.26 8.26 -2.26
N THR A 119 19.35 8.60 -0.97
CA THR A 119 20.58 8.51 -0.19
C THR A 119 20.74 7.17 0.51
N ASP A 120 19.60 6.50 0.80
CA ASP A 120 19.59 5.22 1.49
C ASP A 120 18.39 4.35 1.03
N ASP A 121 18.36 3.11 1.46
CA ASP A 121 17.34 2.13 1.11
C ASP A 121 16.34 1.84 2.25
N SER A 122 16.29 2.68 3.29
CA SER A 122 15.47 2.45 4.49
C SER A 122 14.00 2.32 4.17
N LEU A 123 13.49 3.20 3.31
CA LEU A 123 12.07 3.24 2.96
C LEU A 123 11.63 1.97 2.20
N ILE A 124 12.34 1.59 1.14
CA ILE A 124 12.00 0.39 0.37
C ILE A 124 12.21 -0.89 1.19
N ARG A 125 13.17 -0.89 2.11
CA ARG A 125 13.39 -1.99 3.06
C ARG A 125 12.20 -2.18 3.99
N GLN A 126 11.54 -1.09 4.41
CA GLN A 126 10.30 -1.16 5.19
C GLN A 126 9.20 -1.90 4.40
N ALA A 127 9.02 -1.60 3.11
CA ALA A 127 8.08 -2.34 2.26
C ALA A 127 8.44 -3.83 2.20
N TRP A 128 9.72 -4.17 2.02
CA TRP A 128 10.17 -5.56 1.98
C TRP A 128 9.91 -6.31 3.29
N GLN A 129 10.12 -5.66 4.45
CA GLN A 129 9.86 -6.29 5.76
C GLN A 129 8.40 -6.73 5.90
N TYR A 130 7.47 -6.05 5.23
CA TYR A 130 6.07 -6.44 5.19
C TYR A 130 5.83 -7.53 4.14
N TYR A 131 6.12 -7.27 2.85
CA TYR A 131 5.74 -8.15 1.74
C TYR A 131 6.42 -9.51 1.75
N LYS A 132 7.61 -9.66 2.34
CA LYS A 132 8.28 -10.96 2.47
C LYS A 132 7.45 -12.02 3.21
N HIS A 133 6.51 -11.62 4.05
CA HIS A 133 5.62 -12.51 4.80
C HIS A 133 4.35 -12.93 4.02
N TYR A 134 4.17 -12.43 2.81
CA TYR A 134 3.01 -12.70 1.96
C TYR A 134 3.43 -13.37 0.64
N PRO A 135 3.80 -14.67 0.66
CA PRO A 135 4.37 -15.36 -0.50
C PRO A 135 3.41 -15.42 -1.71
N LYS A 136 2.10 -15.32 -1.49
CA LYS A 136 1.10 -15.26 -2.56
C LYS A 136 1.03 -13.89 -3.25
N ASP A 137 1.56 -12.84 -2.63
CA ASP A 137 1.61 -11.50 -3.20
C ASP A 137 2.91 -11.29 -3.98
N LEU A 138 3.08 -12.11 -5.01
CA LEU A 138 4.27 -12.13 -5.85
C LEU A 138 4.54 -10.77 -6.50
N ARG A 139 3.47 -10.09 -6.95
CA ARG A 139 3.55 -8.80 -7.61
C ARG A 139 4.25 -7.73 -6.75
N HIS A 140 3.79 -7.53 -5.50
CA HIS A 140 4.40 -6.55 -4.61
C HIS A 140 5.78 -6.98 -4.13
N GLN A 141 6.03 -8.29 -3.96
CA GLN A 141 7.35 -8.80 -3.63
C GLN A 141 8.36 -8.48 -4.74
N CYS A 142 8.07 -8.85 -5.98
CA CYS A 142 8.96 -8.61 -7.13
C CYS A 142 9.16 -7.11 -7.36
N LYS A 143 8.07 -6.32 -7.30
CA LYS A 143 8.14 -4.85 -7.45
C LYS A 143 9.02 -4.21 -6.37
N THR A 144 8.91 -4.65 -5.11
CA THR A 144 9.72 -4.15 -4.00
C THR A 144 11.21 -4.49 -4.20
N LEU A 145 11.52 -5.73 -4.54
CA LEU A 145 12.90 -6.16 -4.80
C LEU A 145 13.49 -5.43 -6.02
N TYR A 146 12.69 -5.20 -7.06
CA TYR A 146 13.09 -4.49 -8.27
C TYR A 146 13.52 -3.05 -7.97
N TYR A 147 12.67 -2.27 -7.30
CA TYR A 147 13.02 -0.90 -6.95
C TYR A 147 14.13 -0.82 -5.91
N TRP A 148 14.22 -1.78 -5.00
CA TRP A 148 15.37 -1.86 -4.10
C TRP A 148 16.68 -2.13 -4.85
N GLY A 149 16.67 -3.04 -5.83
CA GLY A 149 17.82 -3.28 -6.71
C GLY A 149 18.24 -2.02 -7.49
N ARG A 150 17.26 -1.27 -8.03
CA ARG A 150 17.50 0.01 -8.71
C ARG A 150 18.15 1.05 -7.80
N ILE A 151 17.67 1.20 -6.58
CA ILE A 151 18.26 2.08 -5.56
C ILE A 151 19.70 1.64 -5.28
N LYS A 152 19.95 0.34 -5.10
CA LYS A 152 21.31 -0.21 -4.91
C LYS A 152 22.25 0.11 -6.07
N LEU A 153 21.77 0.01 -7.32
CA LEU A 153 22.58 0.42 -8.49
C LEU A 153 22.97 1.89 -8.45
N ARG A 154 22.03 2.76 -8.10
CA ARG A 154 22.26 4.21 -8.04
C ARG A 154 23.16 4.63 -6.90
N THR A 155 23.19 3.88 -5.81
CA THR A 155 24.11 4.09 -4.67
C THR A 155 25.45 3.38 -4.86
N GLY A 156 25.67 2.72 -6.02
CA GLY A 156 26.94 2.07 -6.37
C GLY A 156 27.08 0.62 -5.89
N ASP A 157 26.11 0.08 -5.14
CA ASP A 157 26.12 -1.30 -4.65
C ASP A 157 25.63 -2.28 -5.75
N LYS A 158 26.46 -2.44 -6.81
CA LYS A 158 26.15 -3.35 -7.93
C LYS A 158 25.96 -4.81 -7.48
N PRO A 159 26.80 -5.39 -6.58
CA PRO A 159 26.59 -6.76 -6.10
C PRO A 159 25.29 -6.90 -5.30
N GLY A 160 24.93 -5.92 -4.49
CA GLY A 160 23.67 -5.89 -3.77
C GLY A 160 22.46 -5.85 -4.69
N ALA A 161 22.52 -5.03 -5.74
CA ALA A 161 21.47 -4.97 -6.76
C ALA A 161 21.29 -6.31 -7.47
N LEU A 162 22.41 -6.92 -7.92
CA LEU A 162 22.36 -8.21 -8.62
C LEU A 162 21.73 -9.30 -7.75
N ARG A 163 22.08 -9.39 -6.46
CA ARG A 163 21.47 -10.35 -5.53
C ARG A 163 19.95 -10.16 -5.42
N LEU A 164 19.47 -8.93 -5.43
CA LEU A 164 18.02 -8.65 -5.38
C LEU A 164 17.32 -9.05 -6.68
N PHE A 165 17.94 -8.79 -7.83
CA PHE A 165 17.39 -9.17 -9.13
C PHE A 165 17.36 -10.70 -9.31
N LEU A 166 18.42 -11.42 -8.94
CA LEU A 166 18.43 -12.88 -8.97
C LEU A 166 17.35 -13.50 -8.06
N LYS A 167 17.06 -12.85 -6.94
CA LYS A 167 15.95 -13.28 -6.08
C LYS A 167 14.57 -13.08 -6.72
N ILE A 168 14.41 -12.11 -7.61
CA ILE A 168 13.18 -11.95 -8.40
C ILE A 168 13.13 -13.05 -9.48
N GLU A 169 14.24 -13.31 -10.15
CA GLU A 169 14.36 -14.35 -11.17
C GLU A 169 13.90 -15.70 -10.62
N GLU A 170 14.41 -16.12 -9.46
CA GLU A 170 13.98 -17.33 -8.75
C GLU A 170 12.46 -17.37 -8.52
N LYS A 171 11.86 -16.23 -8.13
CA LYS A 171 10.42 -16.14 -7.87
C LYS A 171 9.55 -16.18 -9.12
N LEU A 172 10.09 -15.72 -10.26
CA LEU A 172 9.36 -15.64 -11.53
C LEU A 172 9.58 -16.88 -12.43
N THR A 173 10.45 -17.81 -12.06
CA THR A 173 10.83 -18.95 -12.91
C THR A 173 9.62 -19.71 -13.45
N ASP A 174 8.66 -20.04 -12.59
CA ASP A 174 7.48 -20.85 -12.93
C ASP A 174 6.20 -20.00 -13.13
N THR A 175 6.35 -18.77 -13.62
CA THR A 175 5.21 -17.86 -13.81
C THR A 175 5.12 -17.41 -15.28
N ASP A 176 3.93 -16.98 -15.70
CA ASP A 176 3.69 -16.39 -17.03
C ASP A 176 3.86 -14.87 -17.05
N GLU A 177 4.56 -14.31 -16.06
CA GLU A 177 4.75 -12.85 -15.88
C GLU A 177 5.82 -12.27 -16.82
N SER A 178 5.63 -12.44 -18.12
CA SER A 178 6.62 -12.09 -19.17
C SER A 178 7.05 -10.63 -19.11
N TYR A 179 6.13 -9.68 -18.87
CA TYR A 179 6.49 -8.27 -18.74
C TYR A 179 7.49 -8.02 -17.59
N TYR A 180 7.24 -8.60 -16.41
CA TYR A 180 8.13 -8.44 -15.26
C TYR A 180 9.46 -9.17 -15.44
N LYS A 181 9.47 -10.34 -16.12
CA LYS A 181 10.71 -11.02 -16.53
C LYS A 181 11.52 -10.13 -17.46
N GLY A 182 10.88 -9.51 -18.46
CA GLY A 182 11.52 -8.58 -19.36
C GLY A 182 12.19 -7.41 -18.64
N LEU A 183 11.47 -6.73 -17.74
CA LEU A 183 12.03 -5.66 -16.91
C LEU A 183 13.23 -6.12 -16.08
N LEU A 184 13.11 -7.30 -15.46
CA LEU A 184 14.17 -7.88 -14.63
C LEU A 184 15.43 -8.17 -15.44
N TYR A 185 15.30 -8.90 -16.54
CA TYR A 185 16.43 -9.29 -17.37
C TYR A 185 17.14 -8.08 -17.96
N ARG A 186 16.40 -7.05 -18.34
CA ARG A 186 16.99 -5.81 -18.78
C ARG A 186 17.86 -5.15 -17.69
N GLN A 187 17.41 -5.16 -16.42
CA GLN A 187 18.21 -4.63 -15.31
C GLN A 187 19.45 -5.48 -15.02
N ILE A 188 19.34 -6.80 -15.10
CA ILE A 188 20.50 -7.70 -14.93
C ILE A 188 21.50 -7.46 -16.07
N GLY A 189 21.03 -7.33 -17.30
CA GLY A 189 21.86 -6.98 -18.46
C GLY A 189 22.61 -5.68 -18.27
N GLU A 190 21.92 -4.63 -17.79
CA GLU A 190 22.55 -3.33 -17.47
C GLU A 190 23.65 -3.46 -16.40
N VAL A 191 23.46 -4.30 -15.38
CA VAL A 191 24.51 -4.56 -14.36
C VAL A 191 25.75 -5.18 -14.99
N TYR A 192 25.57 -6.22 -15.82
CA TYR A 192 26.69 -6.88 -16.49
C TYR A 192 27.37 -5.96 -17.50
N TYR A 193 26.63 -5.14 -18.24
CA TYR A 193 27.18 -4.13 -19.14
C TYR A 193 28.10 -3.14 -18.40
N LYS A 194 27.63 -2.61 -17.26
CA LYS A 194 28.45 -1.73 -16.40
C LYS A 194 29.65 -2.42 -15.74
N GLN A 195 29.70 -3.73 -15.76
CA GLN A 195 30.84 -4.56 -15.35
C GLN A 195 31.76 -4.93 -16.55
N MET A 196 31.49 -4.40 -17.76
CA MET A 196 32.17 -4.75 -19.01
C MET A 196 32.04 -6.24 -19.37
N ASN A 197 31.08 -6.96 -18.80
CA ASN A 197 30.77 -8.35 -19.18
C ASN A 197 29.71 -8.35 -20.29
N TYR A 198 30.15 -7.97 -21.48
CA TYR A 198 29.27 -7.76 -22.62
C TYR A 198 28.55 -9.05 -23.07
N SER A 199 29.19 -10.21 -22.96
CA SER A 199 28.59 -11.49 -23.32
C SER A 199 27.35 -11.78 -22.43
N ARG A 200 27.46 -11.61 -21.12
CA ARG A 200 26.32 -11.80 -20.22
C ARG A 200 25.28 -10.68 -20.39
N ALA A 201 25.73 -9.44 -20.60
CA ALA A 201 24.82 -8.32 -20.86
C ALA A 201 23.93 -8.62 -22.08
N TYR A 202 24.54 -9.03 -23.20
CA TYR A 202 23.84 -9.38 -24.42
C TYR A 202 22.83 -10.53 -24.20
N HIS A 203 23.23 -11.58 -23.49
CA HIS A 203 22.32 -12.69 -23.15
C HIS A 203 21.07 -12.18 -22.40
N TYR A 204 21.25 -11.40 -21.35
CA TYR A 204 20.12 -10.88 -20.57
C TYR A 204 19.26 -9.86 -21.32
N PHE A 205 19.85 -9.01 -22.17
CA PHE A 205 19.07 -8.11 -23.05
C PHE A 205 18.27 -8.88 -24.07
N HIS A 206 18.82 -9.98 -24.62
CA HIS A 206 18.10 -10.88 -25.52
C HIS A 206 16.90 -11.54 -24.83
N GLU A 207 17.09 -12.04 -23.62
CA GLU A 207 15.99 -12.60 -22.81
C GLU A 207 14.94 -11.52 -22.47
N ALA A 208 15.37 -10.30 -22.15
CA ALA A 208 14.46 -9.18 -21.91
C ALA A 208 13.59 -8.90 -23.15
N ARG A 209 14.21 -8.80 -24.34
CA ARG A 209 13.49 -8.59 -25.60
C ARG A 209 12.46 -9.69 -25.86
N ASN A 210 12.84 -10.95 -25.68
CA ASN A 210 11.95 -12.08 -25.90
C ASN A 210 10.72 -12.04 -24.99
N ASN A 211 10.94 -11.70 -23.71
CA ASN A 211 9.87 -11.59 -22.72
C ASN A 211 8.96 -10.37 -22.99
N PHE A 212 9.50 -9.23 -23.43
CA PHE A 212 8.68 -8.07 -23.84
C PHE A 212 7.87 -8.37 -25.09
N ARG A 213 8.43 -9.08 -26.06
CA ARG A 213 7.69 -9.57 -27.23
C ARG A 213 6.52 -10.46 -26.82
N GLN A 214 6.76 -11.42 -25.91
CA GLN A 214 5.71 -12.31 -25.39
C GLN A 214 4.61 -11.54 -24.64
N SER A 215 4.96 -10.46 -23.94
CA SER A 215 3.99 -9.61 -23.24
C SER A 215 3.23 -8.63 -24.17
N GLY A 216 3.68 -8.49 -25.42
CA GLY A 216 3.12 -7.54 -26.39
C GLY A 216 3.56 -6.08 -26.16
N ASP A 217 4.56 -5.80 -25.33
CA ASP A 217 5.07 -4.45 -25.09
C ASP A 217 6.14 -4.07 -26.10
N ILE A 218 5.70 -3.53 -27.25
CA ILE A 218 6.56 -3.13 -28.38
C ILE A 218 7.57 -2.05 -27.95
N GLN A 219 7.19 -1.16 -27.04
CA GLN A 219 8.07 -0.07 -26.62
C GLN A 219 9.28 -0.61 -25.82
N GLU A 220 9.04 -1.48 -24.87
CA GLU A 220 10.11 -2.09 -24.07
C GLU A 220 10.92 -3.12 -24.88
N GLU A 221 10.29 -3.85 -25.83
CA GLU A 221 10.98 -4.72 -26.78
C GLU A 221 12.00 -3.91 -27.61
N THR A 222 11.58 -2.74 -28.13
CA THR A 222 12.46 -1.87 -28.90
C THR A 222 13.64 -1.37 -28.07
N LYS A 223 13.39 -0.95 -26.83
CA LYS A 223 14.45 -0.52 -25.90
C LYS A 223 15.46 -1.65 -25.63
N ALA A 224 14.98 -2.86 -25.34
CA ALA A 224 15.84 -4.00 -25.11
C ALA A 224 16.68 -4.36 -26.36
N THR A 225 16.12 -4.18 -27.56
CA THR A 225 16.85 -4.36 -28.83
C THR A 225 17.97 -3.33 -28.99
N LEU A 226 17.72 -2.07 -28.63
CA LEU A 226 18.75 -1.01 -28.65
C LEU A 226 19.85 -1.29 -27.63
N ASP A 227 19.51 -1.77 -26.43
CA ASP A 227 20.49 -2.14 -25.40
C ASP A 227 21.43 -3.29 -25.85
N MET A 228 21.00 -4.13 -26.79
CA MET A 228 21.85 -5.19 -27.40
C MET A 228 22.83 -4.65 -28.42
N ALA A 229 22.57 -3.49 -29.02
CA ALA A 229 23.37 -2.92 -30.09
C ALA A 229 24.49 -1.98 -29.58
N GLY A 230 24.42 -1.52 -28.34
CA GLY A 230 25.37 -0.60 -27.71
C GLY A 230 26.37 -1.27 -26.81
#